data_ad79221ba051de2580b426a806fa1093
#
_entry.id   ad79221ba051de2580b426a806fa1093
#
_cell.length_a   1.000
_cell.length_b   1.000
_cell.length_c   1.000
_cell.angle_alpha   90.00
_cell.angle_beta   90.00
_cell.angle_gamma   90.00
#
_symmetry.space_group_name_H-M   'P 1'
#
loop_
_entity.id
_entity.type
_entity.pdbx_description
1 polymer ?
#
loop_
_entity_poly.entity_id
_entity_poly.type
_entity_poly.pdbx_seq_one_letter_code
_entity_poly.pdbx_strand_id
1 'polypeptide(L)'
;FRSLHHAARISRHADSRLTRHNVKEEDIQVAWVPGAFEIPLIASKMAKSGKYDAVICVGAVIRGNTSHYDYVCNEVSKGIASVSLETGVPVLFGVLTTENIEQAIERAGTKAGNKGYDCALSAIEMVNLIKELEA
;
A
#
# COMPACT_ATOMS: atom_id res chain seq x y z
N PHE A 1 -14.71 5.93 9.18
CA PHE A 1 -15.54 4.97 8.42
C PHE A 1 -15.45 5.15 6.91
N ARG A 2 -15.47 6.39 6.42
CA ARG A 2 -15.34 6.65 4.98
C ARG A 2 -13.96 6.25 4.42
N SER A 3 -12.91 6.48 5.18
CA SER A 3 -11.56 6.08 4.78
C SER A 3 -11.40 4.56 4.67
N LEU A 4 -12.06 3.81 5.57
CA LEU A 4 -12.02 2.34 5.54
C LEU A 4 -12.66 1.79 4.26
N HIS A 5 -13.75 2.38 3.80
CA HIS A 5 -14.39 1.97 2.55
C HIS A 5 -13.49 2.16 1.33
N HIS A 6 -12.77 3.27 1.27
CA HIS A 6 -11.82 3.55 0.18
C HIS A 6 -10.60 2.63 0.25
N ALA A 7 -10.10 2.34 1.44
CA ALA A 7 -9.01 1.39 1.64
C ALA A 7 -9.40 -0.01 1.15
N ALA A 8 -10.61 -0.48 1.49
CA ALA A 8 -11.11 -1.77 1.03
C ALA A 8 -11.22 -1.85 -0.50
N ARG A 9 -11.60 -0.76 -1.16
CA ARG A 9 -11.67 -0.70 -2.63
C ARG A 9 -10.28 -0.79 -3.25
N ILE A 10 -9.31 -0.04 -2.72
CA ILE A 10 -7.92 -0.07 -3.20
C ILE A 10 -7.34 -1.48 -3.05
N SER A 11 -7.58 -2.13 -1.92
CA SER A 11 -7.13 -3.50 -1.66
C SER A 11 -7.67 -4.48 -2.71
N ARG A 12 -8.97 -4.44 -2.98
CA ARG A 12 -9.59 -5.32 -3.99
C ARG A 12 -9.01 -5.12 -5.39
N HIS A 13 -8.69 -3.89 -5.76
CA HIS A 13 -8.07 -3.60 -7.05
C HIS A 13 -6.64 -4.15 -7.12
N ALA A 14 -5.87 -4.04 -6.04
CA ALA A 14 -4.53 -4.62 -5.97
C ALA A 14 -4.59 -6.15 -6.09
N ASP A 15 -5.47 -6.81 -5.35
CA ASP A 15 -5.65 -8.27 -5.40
C ASP A 15 -6.02 -8.73 -6.81
N SER A 16 -6.99 -8.06 -7.45
CA SER A 16 -7.41 -8.38 -8.82
C SER A 16 -6.25 -8.27 -9.81
N ARG A 17 -5.40 -7.26 -9.68
CA ARG A 17 -4.26 -7.07 -10.58
C ARG A 17 -3.19 -8.13 -10.37
N LEU A 18 -2.91 -8.47 -9.12
CA LEU A 18 -1.95 -9.53 -8.78
C LEU A 18 -2.40 -10.88 -9.37
N THR A 19 -3.66 -11.24 -9.19
CA THR A 19 -4.18 -12.51 -9.70
C THR A 19 -4.15 -12.60 -11.22
N ARG A 20 -4.38 -11.49 -11.92
CA ARG A 20 -4.24 -11.41 -13.39
C ARG A 20 -2.80 -11.62 -13.87
N HIS A 21 -1.81 -11.36 -13.02
CA HIS A 21 -0.40 -11.56 -13.30
C HIS A 21 0.16 -12.85 -12.67
N ASN A 22 -0.71 -13.85 -12.47
CA ASN A 22 -0.36 -15.19 -12.01
C ASN A 22 0.10 -15.28 -10.55
N VAL A 23 -0.20 -14.31 -9.73
CA VAL A 23 -0.04 -14.43 -8.28
C VAL A 23 -1.25 -15.19 -7.75
N LYS A 24 -1.02 -16.30 -7.08
CA LYS A 24 -2.11 -17.14 -6.54
C LYS A 24 -2.75 -16.47 -5.33
N GLU A 25 -4.08 -16.59 -5.18
CA GLU A 25 -4.80 -16.04 -4.04
C GLU A 25 -4.24 -16.54 -2.70
N GLU A 26 -3.84 -17.79 -2.62
CA GLU A 26 -3.22 -18.39 -1.43
C GLU A 26 -1.88 -17.77 -1.05
N ASP A 27 -1.22 -17.09 -1.99
CA ASP A 27 0.04 -16.38 -1.77
C ASP A 27 -0.16 -14.91 -1.40
N ILE A 28 -1.40 -14.46 -1.30
CA ILE A 28 -1.76 -13.10 -0.91
C ILE A 28 -2.33 -13.11 0.51
N GLN A 29 -1.62 -12.48 1.42
CA GLN A 29 -2.04 -12.32 2.82
C GLN A 29 -2.48 -10.88 3.07
N VAL A 30 -3.65 -10.68 3.66
CA VAL A 30 -4.17 -9.36 3.99
C VAL A 30 -4.20 -9.18 5.50
N ALA A 31 -3.62 -8.09 5.97
CA ALA A 31 -3.67 -7.68 7.39
C ALA A 31 -4.38 -6.32 7.49
N TRP A 32 -5.37 -6.23 8.35
CA TRP A 32 -6.11 -4.99 8.61
C TRP A 32 -5.58 -4.32 9.87
N VAL A 33 -5.38 -3.01 9.78
CA VAL A 33 -4.89 -2.19 10.90
C VAL A 33 -5.91 -1.11 11.27
N PRO A 34 -5.86 -0.58 12.51
CA PRO A 34 -6.84 0.42 12.97
C PRO A 34 -6.83 1.71 12.15
N GLY A 35 -5.68 2.14 11.67
CA GLY A 35 -5.57 3.37 10.90
C GLY A 35 -4.26 3.40 10.11
N ALA A 36 -4.10 4.41 9.26
CA ALA A 36 -2.91 4.55 8.42
C ALA A 36 -1.62 4.68 9.25
N PHE A 37 -1.68 5.32 10.39
CA PHE A 37 -0.52 5.52 11.26
C PHE A 37 0.11 4.20 11.75
N GLU A 38 -0.68 3.13 11.84
CA GLU A 38 -0.23 1.81 12.27
C GLU A 38 0.33 0.95 11.14
N ILE A 39 0.20 1.37 9.90
CA ILE A 39 0.69 0.63 8.74
C ILE A 39 2.19 0.34 8.80
N PRO A 40 3.08 1.30 9.09
CA PRO A 40 4.51 1.04 9.08
C PRO A 40 4.95 -0.07 10.04
N LEU A 41 4.37 -0.15 11.23
CA LEU A 41 4.72 -1.20 12.18
C LEU A 41 4.37 -2.59 11.64
N ILE A 42 3.17 -2.76 11.12
CA ILE A 42 2.73 -4.06 10.60
C ILE A 42 3.48 -4.40 9.30
N ALA A 43 3.73 -3.43 8.44
CA ALA A 43 4.56 -3.62 7.25
C ALA A 43 5.97 -4.11 7.64
N SER A 44 6.55 -3.54 8.69
CA SER A 44 7.85 -3.97 9.21
C SER A 44 7.82 -5.43 9.68
N LYS A 45 6.79 -5.81 10.43
CA LYS A 45 6.62 -7.20 10.89
C LYS A 45 6.49 -8.17 9.72
N MET A 46 5.68 -7.83 8.74
CA MET A 46 5.48 -8.67 7.55
C MET A 46 6.77 -8.79 6.73
N ALA A 47 7.45 -7.68 6.46
CA ALA A 47 8.68 -7.68 5.69
C ALA A 47 9.82 -8.48 6.37
N LYS A 48 9.92 -8.37 7.68
CA LYS A 48 10.94 -9.09 8.47
C LYS A 48 10.65 -10.58 8.66
N SER A 49 9.42 -11.02 8.41
CA SER A 49 9.02 -12.41 8.64
C SER A 49 9.71 -13.42 7.71
N GLY A 50 10.21 -12.97 6.57
CA GLY A 50 10.79 -13.85 5.54
C GLY A 50 9.74 -14.61 4.72
N LYS A 51 8.46 -14.35 4.94
CA LYS A 51 7.34 -15.05 4.28
C LYS A 51 6.86 -14.38 3.01
N TYR A 52 7.23 -13.12 2.77
CA TYR A 52 6.69 -12.33 1.68
C TYR A 52 7.79 -11.72 0.84
N ASP A 53 7.60 -11.71 -0.48
CA ASP A 53 8.52 -11.09 -1.43
C ASP A 53 8.30 -9.58 -1.55
N ALA A 54 7.11 -9.12 -1.24
CA ALA A 54 6.75 -7.69 -1.24
C ALA A 54 5.60 -7.43 -0.27
N VAL A 55 5.49 -6.20 0.19
CA VAL A 55 4.39 -5.74 1.03
C VAL A 55 3.74 -4.54 0.35
N ILE A 56 2.43 -4.57 0.16
CA ILE A 56 1.68 -3.47 -0.42
C ILE A 56 0.87 -2.80 0.70
N CYS A 57 1.15 -1.54 0.97
CA CYS A 57 0.46 -0.77 1.99
C CYS A 57 -0.65 0.06 1.34
N VAL A 58 -1.90 -0.25 1.67
CA VAL A 58 -3.05 0.46 1.11
C VAL A 58 -3.87 1.12 2.20
N GLY A 59 -4.39 2.28 1.89
CA GLY A 59 -5.17 3.08 2.83
C GLY A 59 -5.58 4.40 2.22
N ALA A 60 -6.22 5.24 3.04
CA ALA A 60 -6.58 6.58 2.62
C ALA A 60 -6.47 7.54 3.80
N VAL A 61 -5.77 8.63 3.59
CA VAL A 61 -5.70 9.75 4.53
C VAL A 61 -6.27 10.97 3.81
N ILE A 62 -7.38 11.47 4.30
CA ILE A 62 -8.11 12.58 3.71
C ILE A 62 -8.02 13.77 4.65
N ARG A 63 -7.63 14.92 4.12
CA ARG A 63 -7.49 16.15 4.91
C ARG A 63 -8.81 16.52 5.57
N GLY A 64 -8.75 16.76 6.87
CA GLY A 64 -9.85 17.33 7.66
C GLY A 64 -9.56 18.78 8.04
N ASN A 65 -10.20 19.24 9.11
CA ASN A 65 -10.11 20.63 9.60
C ASN A 65 -8.93 20.87 10.55
N THR A 66 -8.07 19.86 10.77
CA THR A 66 -6.95 19.96 11.72
C THR A 66 -5.63 19.58 11.04
N SER A 67 -4.52 19.85 11.72
CA SER A 67 -3.18 19.47 11.27
C SER A 67 -2.89 17.96 11.39
N HIS A 68 -3.81 17.17 11.91
CA HIS A 68 -3.67 15.71 12.05
C HIS A 68 -3.27 15.03 10.75
N TYR A 69 -3.85 15.45 9.63
CA TYR A 69 -3.54 14.96 8.30
C TYR A 69 -2.05 15.02 7.97
N ASP A 70 -1.42 16.17 8.23
CA ASP A 70 0.00 16.38 7.89
C ASP A 70 0.90 15.46 8.71
N TYR A 71 0.63 15.28 9.99
CA TYR A 71 1.39 14.38 10.85
C TYR A 71 1.25 12.93 10.39
N VAL A 72 0.04 12.48 10.10
CA VAL A 72 -0.21 11.11 9.64
C VAL A 72 0.50 10.86 8.30
N CYS A 73 0.34 11.74 7.32
CA CYS A 73 0.96 11.58 6.00
C CYS A 73 2.49 11.52 6.09
N ASN A 74 3.10 12.41 6.88
CA ASN A 74 4.55 12.46 7.03
C ASN A 74 5.09 11.18 7.65
N GLU A 75 4.49 10.70 8.73
CA GLU A 75 4.97 9.51 9.42
C GLU A 75 4.69 8.23 8.64
N VAL A 76 3.55 8.13 7.98
CA VAL A 76 3.20 6.95 7.17
C VAL A 76 4.13 6.82 5.97
N SER A 77 4.33 7.88 5.21
CA SER A 77 5.21 7.84 4.03
C SER A 77 6.65 7.55 4.40
N LYS A 78 7.15 8.23 5.41
CA LYS A 78 8.51 8.04 5.94
C LYS A 78 8.71 6.62 6.51
N GLY A 79 7.76 6.15 7.29
CA GLY A 79 7.80 4.83 7.89
C GLY A 79 7.81 3.72 6.86
N ILE A 80 6.96 3.80 5.85
CA ILE A 80 6.91 2.81 4.76
C ILE A 80 8.23 2.79 3.98
N ALA A 81 8.77 3.95 3.65
CA ALA A 81 10.07 4.04 2.97
C ALA A 81 11.21 3.43 3.81
N SER A 82 11.21 3.69 5.11
CA SER A 82 12.21 3.13 6.04
C SER A 82 12.14 1.60 6.08
N VAL A 83 10.96 1.02 6.16
CA VAL A 83 10.80 -0.44 6.18
C VAL A 83 11.40 -1.08 4.94
N SER A 84 11.17 -0.50 3.77
CA SER A 84 11.70 -1.00 2.51
C SER A 84 13.23 -1.01 2.51
N LEU A 85 13.84 0.09 2.92
CA LEU A 85 15.30 0.21 2.97
C LEU A 85 15.95 -0.69 4.03
N GLU A 86 15.36 -0.77 5.22
CA GLU A 86 15.89 -1.57 6.31
C GLU A 86 15.81 -3.07 6.07
N THR A 87 14.76 -3.53 5.42
CA THR A 87 14.49 -4.96 5.24
C THR A 87 14.98 -5.51 3.90
N GLY A 88 15.19 -4.64 2.90
CA GLY A 88 15.48 -5.06 1.53
C GLY A 88 14.28 -5.69 0.81
N VAL A 89 13.12 -5.67 1.42
CA VAL A 89 11.87 -6.16 0.82
C VAL A 89 11.12 -4.96 0.22
N PRO A 90 10.65 -5.04 -1.02
CA PRO A 90 9.84 -3.97 -1.59
C PRO A 90 8.58 -3.72 -0.77
N VAL A 91 8.41 -2.48 -0.31
CA VAL A 91 7.22 -2.07 0.42
C VAL A 91 6.59 -0.92 -0.37
N LEU A 92 5.43 -1.17 -0.95
CA LEU A 92 4.79 -0.27 -1.92
C LEU A 92 3.84 0.69 -1.21
N PHE A 93 3.94 1.97 -1.58
CA PHE A 93 3.14 3.05 -0.99
C PHE A 93 1.83 3.23 -1.77
N GLY A 94 0.79 2.54 -1.34
CA GLY A 94 -0.56 2.63 -1.89
C GLY A 94 -1.54 3.41 -1.02
N VAL A 95 -1.03 4.23 -0.11
CA VAL A 95 -1.86 5.06 0.76
C VAL A 95 -2.21 6.35 0.03
N LEU A 96 -3.50 6.59 -0.19
CA LEU A 96 -4.00 7.83 -0.78
C LEU A 96 -3.89 8.97 0.23
N THR A 97 -3.26 10.07 -0.18
CA THR A 97 -3.15 11.28 0.62
C THR A 97 -3.79 12.41 -0.15
N THR A 98 -5.02 12.77 0.19
CA THR A 98 -5.84 13.69 -0.59
C THR A 98 -6.41 14.82 0.24
N GLU A 99 -6.73 15.94 -0.45
CA GLU A 99 -7.32 17.11 0.17
C GLU A 99 -8.81 16.92 0.49
N ASN A 100 -9.50 16.07 -0.29
CA ASN A 100 -10.94 15.83 -0.16
C ASN A 100 -11.32 14.41 -0.56
N ILE A 101 -12.58 14.07 -0.31
CA ILE A 101 -13.12 12.73 -0.58
C ILE A 101 -13.19 12.44 -2.08
N GLU A 102 -13.52 13.41 -2.90
CA GLU A 102 -13.62 13.25 -4.35
C GLU A 102 -12.28 12.82 -4.95
N GLN A 103 -11.18 13.43 -4.54
CA GLN A 103 -9.84 13.02 -4.96
C GLN A 103 -9.52 11.59 -4.54
N ALA A 104 -9.93 11.19 -3.33
CA ALA A 104 -9.72 9.83 -2.84
C ALA A 104 -10.49 8.82 -3.71
N ILE A 105 -11.74 9.10 -4.04
CA ILE A 105 -12.56 8.25 -4.89
C ILE A 105 -11.95 8.10 -6.28
N GLU A 106 -11.52 9.19 -6.88
CA GLU A 106 -10.91 9.19 -8.21
C GLU A 106 -9.65 8.32 -8.27
N ARG A 107 -8.75 8.48 -7.29
CA ARG A 107 -7.49 7.73 -7.23
C ARG A 107 -7.66 6.28 -6.78
N ALA A 108 -8.79 5.96 -6.17
CA ALA A 108 -9.13 4.59 -5.79
C ALA A 108 -9.71 3.77 -6.96
N GLY A 109 -9.73 4.30 -8.17
CA GLY A 109 -10.06 3.56 -9.37
C GLY A 109 -11.32 3.99 -10.12
N THR A 110 -11.73 5.27 -10.02
CA THR A 110 -12.88 5.76 -10.79
C THR A 110 -12.47 6.59 -12.00
N LYS A 111 -11.62 7.59 -11.83
CA LYS A 111 -11.38 8.60 -12.86
C LYS A 111 -9.91 8.91 -13.12
N ALA A 112 -9.16 9.28 -12.11
CA ALA A 112 -7.80 9.80 -12.20
C ALA A 112 -6.71 8.73 -11.98
N GLY A 113 -7.06 7.45 -12.07
CA GLY A 113 -6.12 6.36 -11.90
C GLY A 113 -6.61 5.28 -10.96
N ASN A 114 -5.76 4.29 -10.72
CA ASN A 114 -6.05 3.18 -9.85
C ASN A 114 -4.79 2.83 -9.04
N LYS A 115 -4.72 3.41 -7.84
CA LYS A 115 -3.54 3.27 -6.99
C LYS A 115 -3.26 1.81 -6.59
N GLY A 116 -4.31 1.02 -6.38
CA GLY A 116 -4.17 -0.40 -6.09
C GLY A 116 -3.53 -1.19 -7.24
N TYR A 117 -3.97 -0.94 -8.46
CA TYR A 117 -3.38 -1.56 -9.65
C TYR A 117 -1.92 -1.16 -9.84
N ASP A 118 -1.62 0.13 -9.70
CA ASP A 118 -0.27 0.66 -9.86
C ASP A 118 0.69 0.02 -8.85
N CYS A 119 0.30 -0.10 -7.61
CA CYS A 119 1.10 -0.75 -6.56
C CYS A 119 1.32 -2.24 -6.84
N ALA A 120 0.32 -2.94 -7.33
CA ALA A 120 0.44 -4.35 -7.68
C ALA A 120 1.47 -4.55 -8.79
N LEU A 121 1.41 -3.75 -9.85
CA LEU A 121 2.41 -3.80 -10.94
C LEU A 121 3.80 -3.45 -10.44
N SER A 122 3.93 -2.41 -9.63
CA SER A 122 5.21 -2.01 -9.05
C SER A 122 5.79 -3.10 -8.16
N ALA A 123 4.97 -3.81 -7.39
CA ALA A 123 5.41 -4.93 -6.57
C ALA A 123 6.02 -6.03 -7.42
N ILE A 124 5.35 -6.42 -8.50
CA ILE A 124 5.84 -7.45 -9.43
C ILE A 124 7.16 -7.02 -10.07
N GLU A 125 7.23 -5.79 -10.57
CA GLU A 125 8.45 -5.24 -11.18
C GLU A 125 9.63 -5.22 -10.20
N MET A 126 9.39 -4.75 -8.98
CA MET A 126 10.45 -4.66 -7.97
C MET A 126 10.95 -6.04 -7.52
N VAL A 127 10.07 -7.00 -7.33
CA VAL A 127 10.46 -8.37 -6.97
C VAL A 127 11.31 -8.99 -8.09
N ASN A 128 10.91 -8.85 -9.33
CA ASN A 128 11.65 -9.37 -10.46
C ASN A 128 13.01 -8.68 -10.64
N LEU A 129 13.05 -7.37 -10.49
CA LEU A 129 14.30 -6.62 -10.57
C LEU A 129 15.31 -7.06 -9.49
N ILE A 130 14.85 -7.22 -8.26
CA ILE A 130 15.71 -7.68 -7.17
C ILE A 130 16.26 -9.07 -7.45
N LYS A 131 15.43 -9.98 -7.94
CA LYS A 131 15.88 -11.33 -8.33
C LYS A 131 16.97 -11.28 -9.42
N GLU A 132 16.83 -10.42 -10.39
CA GLU A 132 17.85 -10.23 -11.44
C GLU A 132 19.16 -9.69 -10.86
N LEU A 133 19.09 -8.72 -9.94
CA LEU A 133 20.28 -8.11 -9.33
C LEU A 133 21.01 -9.07 -8.40
N GLU A 134 20.31 -10.01 -7.80
CA GLU A 134 20.87 -10.99 -6.85
C GLU A 134 21.27 -12.31 -7.52
N ALA A 135 21.00 -12.45 -8.80
CA ALA A 135 21.31 -13.68 -9.55
C ALA A 135 22.82 -13.84 -9.85
#